data_a45dfe2e92c357def9402da7393a75d1
#
_entry.id   a45dfe2e92c357def9402da7393a75d1
#
_cell.length_a   1.000
_cell.length_b   1.000
_cell.length_c   1.000
_cell.angle_alpha   90.00
_cell.angle_beta   90.00
_cell.angle_gamma   90.00
#
_symmetry.space_group_name_H-M   'P 1'
#
loop_
_entity.id
_entity.type
_entity.pdbx_description
1 polymer ?
#
loop_
_entity_poly.entity_id
_entity_poly.type
_entity_poly.pdbx_seq_one_letter_code
_entity_poly.pdbx_strand_id
1 'polypeptide(L)'
;MLLEKIEELLKEVSSLTAKNAEDVEQLRLKYLSKKGEINALMADFRNVAADQKKNIGIKINELKQTATDKINSLREELAEEKAQGDDIDLTRTAYPIRLGTRHPLTIVKNEIIEIFQRMGFVLADGPEIDDDKHVFTMLNFAADHPARDMQDTFFIEQSDPNDVTKNILLRSHTSGDQSHFMETHKPPFRILCPGRVYRNEAISARAHCFFHQVEGLYVDKNVSFTDLKQVLLTFAREMFGPDTKIRLRPSYFPFTEPSAEMDISCHICGGEGCGFCKHTGWVEILGCGIVDPNVLEACGIDSNEYTGYAFGMGVERITNLKYRVSDLRLFSENDTRFLKEFESAY
;
A
#
# COMPACT_ATOMS: atom_id res chain seq x y z
N MET A 1 24.60 34.91 71.37
CA MET A 1 25.50 33.80 70.97
C MET A 1 24.74 32.50 70.55
N LEU A 2 23.99 31.77 71.40
CA LEU A 2 23.35 30.49 70.99
C LEU A 2 22.14 30.71 70.05
N LEU A 3 21.29 31.70 70.27
CA LEU A 3 20.16 32.10 69.41
C LEU A 3 20.64 32.57 68.05
N GLU A 4 21.65 33.38 67.94
CA GLU A 4 22.25 33.85 66.70
C GLU A 4 22.77 32.67 65.84
N LYS A 5 23.43 31.70 66.47
CA LYS A 5 23.94 30.52 65.84
C LYS A 5 22.80 29.61 65.26
N ILE A 6 21.65 29.55 66.00
CA ILE A 6 20.44 28.83 65.51
C ILE A 6 19.83 29.53 64.31
N GLU A 7 19.77 30.85 64.31
CA GLU A 7 19.20 31.65 63.21
C GLU A 7 20.10 31.63 61.99
N GLU A 8 21.40 31.56 62.14
CA GLU A 8 22.38 31.39 61.09
C GLU A 8 22.26 30.00 60.44
N LEU A 9 22.14 28.97 61.25
CA LEU A 9 21.90 27.60 60.77
C LEU A 9 20.54 27.41 60.11
N LEU A 10 19.50 28.10 60.57
CA LEU A 10 18.19 28.08 59.88
C LEU A 10 18.27 28.70 58.51
N LYS A 11 19.00 29.78 58.29
CA LYS A 11 19.24 30.36 56.98
C LYS A 11 20.07 29.43 56.09
N GLU A 12 21.15 28.81 56.63
CA GLU A 12 21.96 27.89 55.89
C GLU A 12 21.16 26.65 55.42
N VAL A 13 20.39 26.05 56.32
CA VAL A 13 19.52 24.91 56.03
C VAL A 13 18.49 25.22 54.98
N SER A 14 17.88 26.40 55.02
CA SER A 14 16.86 26.82 54.03
C SER A 14 17.44 27.00 52.65
N SER A 15 18.72 27.32 52.50
CA SER A 15 19.40 27.53 51.22
C SER A 15 20.14 26.26 50.68
N LEU A 16 20.01 25.10 51.33
CA LEU A 16 20.66 23.88 50.90
C LEU A 16 20.20 23.41 49.54
N THR A 17 21.15 23.01 48.72
CA THR A 17 20.96 22.36 47.43
C THR A 17 21.80 21.10 47.35
N ALA A 18 21.36 20.10 46.58
CA ALA A 18 22.10 18.86 46.34
C ALA A 18 22.06 18.51 44.86
N LYS A 19 23.14 17.97 44.34
CA LYS A 19 23.23 17.58 42.93
C LYS A 19 23.06 16.07 42.70
N ASN A 20 23.21 15.30 43.73
CA ASN A 20 23.11 13.84 43.70
C ASN A 20 22.73 13.27 45.06
N ALA A 21 22.40 11.97 45.12
CA ALA A 21 21.99 11.29 46.32
C ALA A 21 23.07 11.24 47.40
N GLU A 22 24.37 11.28 47.02
CA GLU A 22 25.50 11.30 47.96
C GLU A 22 25.56 12.66 48.66
N ASP A 23 25.33 13.75 47.94
CA ASP A 23 25.25 15.09 48.54
C ASP A 23 24.13 15.19 49.58
N VAL A 24 22.97 14.63 49.30
CA VAL A 24 21.84 14.58 50.24
C VAL A 24 22.20 13.79 51.51
N GLU A 25 22.91 12.68 51.36
CA GLU A 25 23.31 11.88 52.51
C GLU A 25 24.41 12.59 53.34
N GLN A 26 25.34 13.28 52.70
CA GLN A 26 26.30 14.12 53.41
C GLN A 26 25.65 15.25 54.19
N LEU A 27 24.69 15.93 53.64
CA LEU A 27 23.89 16.96 54.32
C LEU A 27 23.13 16.37 55.51
N ARG A 28 22.52 15.19 55.35
CA ARG A 28 21.87 14.46 56.45
C ARG A 28 22.83 14.16 57.56
N LEU A 29 24.04 13.67 57.24
CA LEU A 29 25.08 13.37 58.22
C LEU A 29 25.58 14.65 58.93
N LYS A 30 25.77 15.75 58.20
CA LYS A 30 26.24 17.02 58.74
C LYS A 30 25.28 17.61 59.77
N TYR A 31 23.96 17.63 59.44
CA TYR A 31 22.99 18.31 60.31
C TYR A 31 22.25 17.39 61.30
N LEU A 32 21.82 16.21 60.86
CA LEU A 32 20.89 15.36 61.60
C LEU A 32 21.53 14.14 62.29
N SER A 33 22.79 13.83 62.03
CA SER A 33 23.46 12.68 62.69
C SER A 33 23.69 12.87 64.17
N LYS A 34 24.01 11.80 64.89
CA LYS A 34 24.34 11.88 66.33
C LYS A 34 25.47 12.84 66.63
N LYS A 35 26.43 13.03 65.73
CA LYS A 35 27.56 13.98 65.82
C LYS A 35 27.30 15.23 64.97
N GLY A 36 26.11 15.42 64.42
CA GLY A 36 25.75 16.54 63.58
C GLY A 36 25.57 17.83 64.37
N GLU A 37 25.56 18.95 63.60
CA GLU A 37 25.57 20.30 64.16
C GLU A 37 24.34 20.59 65.06
N ILE A 38 23.17 20.04 64.71
CA ILE A 38 21.94 20.22 65.50
C ILE A 38 22.03 19.50 66.82
N ASN A 39 22.65 18.31 66.89
CA ASN A 39 22.84 17.60 68.13
C ASN A 39 23.95 18.23 69.00
N ALA A 40 24.95 18.89 68.44
CA ALA A 40 25.92 19.69 69.14
C ALA A 40 25.26 20.86 69.86
N LEU A 41 24.28 21.57 69.18
CA LEU A 41 23.51 22.61 69.84
C LEU A 41 22.66 22.09 71.03
N MET A 42 22.16 20.88 70.98
CA MET A 42 21.45 20.24 72.06
C MET A 42 22.36 19.98 73.32
N ALA A 43 23.64 19.75 73.11
CA ALA A 43 24.62 19.60 74.21
C ALA A 43 24.83 20.99 74.89
N ASP A 44 24.96 22.07 74.07
CA ASP A 44 25.15 23.41 74.61
C ASP A 44 23.85 23.93 75.28
N PHE A 45 22.70 23.49 74.90
CA PHE A 45 21.37 23.82 75.46
C PHE A 45 21.28 23.39 76.92
N ARG A 46 22.00 22.40 77.38
CA ARG A 46 22.01 21.96 78.79
C ARG A 46 22.53 23.04 79.73
N ASN A 47 23.42 23.90 79.26
CA ASN A 47 24.11 24.95 80.03
C ASN A 47 23.39 26.32 80.03
N VAL A 48 22.18 26.42 79.39
CA VAL A 48 21.41 27.64 79.24
C VAL A 48 20.61 27.95 80.53
N ALA A 49 20.44 29.23 80.88
CA ALA A 49 19.64 29.71 82.00
C ALA A 49 18.17 29.32 81.87
N ALA A 50 17.47 29.07 82.98
CA ALA A 50 16.13 28.49 83.02
C ALA A 50 15.05 29.38 82.29
N ASP A 51 15.22 30.69 82.32
CA ASP A 51 14.33 31.70 81.67
C ASP A 51 14.40 31.64 80.17
N GLN A 52 15.52 31.25 79.55
CA GLN A 52 15.72 31.22 78.14
C GLN A 52 15.52 29.80 77.52
N LYS A 53 15.49 28.75 78.36
CA LYS A 53 15.37 27.33 77.92
C LYS A 53 14.14 27.10 77.06
N LYS A 54 12.97 27.66 77.37
CA LYS A 54 11.72 27.45 76.60
C LYS A 54 11.85 27.96 75.23
N ASN A 55 12.39 29.16 75.03
CA ASN A 55 12.46 29.82 73.71
C ASN A 55 13.53 29.14 72.83
N ILE A 56 14.69 28.83 73.38
CA ILE A 56 15.78 28.14 72.66
C ILE A 56 15.38 26.71 72.26
N GLY A 57 14.65 25.99 73.18
CA GLY A 57 14.13 24.66 72.82
C GLY A 57 13.17 24.62 71.65
N ILE A 58 12.27 25.61 71.55
CA ILE A 58 11.37 25.76 70.43
C ILE A 58 12.16 26.01 69.14
N LYS A 59 13.15 26.89 69.17
CA LYS A 59 13.97 27.25 68.00
C LYS A 59 14.87 26.04 67.54
N ILE A 60 15.40 25.23 68.43
CA ILE A 60 16.16 24.02 68.09
C ILE A 60 15.24 22.97 67.40
N ASN A 61 14.00 22.82 67.91
CA ASN A 61 13.05 21.91 67.31
C ASN A 61 12.61 22.41 65.93
N GLU A 62 12.40 23.71 65.76
CA GLU A 62 12.11 24.35 64.48
C GLU A 62 13.26 24.08 63.48
N LEU A 63 14.52 24.30 63.85
CA LEU A 63 15.70 24.02 63.05
C LEU A 63 15.79 22.56 62.67
N LYS A 64 15.54 21.63 63.58
CA LYS A 64 15.52 20.22 63.31
C LYS A 64 14.46 19.79 62.31
N GLN A 65 13.25 20.36 62.47
CA GLN A 65 12.14 20.08 61.54
C GLN A 65 12.46 20.63 60.16
N THR A 66 12.89 21.89 60.04
CA THR A 66 13.26 22.55 58.78
C THR A 66 14.39 21.77 58.07
N ALA A 67 15.39 21.29 58.79
CA ALA A 67 16.47 20.50 58.25
C ALA A 67 15.95 19.12 57.70
N THR A 68 15.02 18.52 58.44
CA THR A 68 14.45 17.22 58.04
C THR A 68 13.60 17.37 56.75
N ASP A 69 12.73 18.40 56.75
CA ASP A 69 11.84 18.67 55.66
C ASP A 69 12.61 19.05 54.37
N LYS A 70 13.66 19.88 54.50
CA LYS A 70 14.49 20.29 53.38
C LYS A 70 15.28 19.10 52.77
N ILE A 71 15.84 18.23 53.63
CA ILE A 71 16.57 17.04 53.15
C ILE A 71 15.62 16.04 52.46
N ASN A 72 14.41 15.88 52.95
CA ASN A 72 13.39 15.04 52.29
C ASN A 72 12.92 15.63 50.95
N SER A 73 12.67 16.94 50.87
CA SER A 73 12.35 17.62 49.63
C SER A 73 13.45 17.41 48.56
N LEU A 74 14.72 17.63 48.93
CA LEU A 74 15.84 17.39 48.02
C LEU A 74 15.95 15.93 47.56
N ARG A 75 15.58 14.98 48.42
CA ARG A 75 15.55 13.55 48.07
C ARG A 75 14.41 13.23 47.07
N GLU A 76 13.23 13.84 47.26
CA GLU A 76 12.07 13.68 46.39
C GLU A 76 12.33 14.33 45.04
N GLU A 77 12.89 15.55 44.99
CA GLU A 77 13.26 16.24 43.77
C GLU A 77 14.23 15.42 42.90
N LEU A 78 15.27 14.82 43.52
CA LEU A 78 16.21 13.96 42.80
C LEU A 78 15.61 12.61 42.37
N ALA A 79 14.59 12.11 43.07
CA ALA A 79 13.87 10.89 42.71
C ALA A 79 12.91 11.16 41.51
N GLU A 80 12.27 12.32 41.48
CA GLU A 80 11.42 12.75 40.38
C GLU A 80 12.23 13.02 39.08
N GLU A 81 13.43 13.64 39.18
CA GLU A 81 14.33 13.80 38.03
C GLU A 81 14.78 12.45 37.45
N LYS A 82 15.02 11.44 38.30
CA LYS A 82 15.33 10.07 37.86
C LYS A 82 14.12 9.34 37.23
N ALA A 83 12.92 9.66 37.69
CA ALA A 83 11.70 9.05 37.16
C ALA A 83 11.24 9.66 35.81
N GLN A 84 11.72 10.86 35.44
CA GLN A 84 11.44 11.51 34.15
C GLN A 84 12.38 11.06 33.03
N GLY A 85 13.42 10.33 33.29
CA GLY A 85 14.22 9.67 32.26
C GLY A 85 13.53 8.38 31.84
N ASP A 86 12.86 8.36 30.68
CA ASP A 86 12.54 7.11 29.98
C ASP A 86 13.86 6.33 29.79
N ASP A 87 14.06 5.33 30.60
CA ASP A 87 15.17 4.37 30.47
C ASP A 87 14.89 3.46 29.24
N ILE A 88 14.64 4.10 28.06
CA ILE A 88 14.58 3.39 26.80
C ILE A 88 16.00 2.93 26.49
N ASP A 89 16.22 1.63 26.65
CA ASP A 89 17.46 1.01 26.24
C ASP A 89 17.62 1.06 24.72
N LEU A 90 18.28 2.10 24.24
CA LEU A 90 18.55 2.32 22.81
C LEU A 90 19.50 1.25 22.23
N THR A 91 20.09 0.39 23.05
CA THR A 91 20.94 -0.72 22.58
C THR A 91 20.12 -1.98 22.27
N ARG A 92 18.84 -2.04 22.68
CA ARG A 92 17.96 -3.15 22.29
C ARG A 92 17.74 -3.14 20.80
N THR A 93 17.96 -4.27 20.17
CA THR A 93 17.54 -4.49 18.78
C THR A 93 16.02 -4.28 18.67
N ALA A 94 15.61 -3.46 17.72
CA ALA A 94 14.19 -3.28 17.41
C ALA A 94 13.55 -4.65 17.16
N TYR A 95 12.38 -4.90 17.73
CA TYR A 95 11.63 -6.11 17.43
C TYR A 95 11.26 -6.06 15.93
N PRO A 96 11.69 -7.03 15.11
CA PRO A 96 11.44 -6.98 13.68
C PRO A 96 9.94 -7.12 13.43
N ILE A 97 9.27 -6.00 13.17
CA ILE A 97 7.91 -6.02 12.64
C ILE A 97 8.02 -6.47 11.19
N ARG A 98 7.58 -7.69 10.91
CA ARG A 98 7.49 -8.16 9.53
C ARG A 98 6.35 -7.43 8.84
N LEU A 99 6.69 -6.59 7.88
CA LEU A 99 5.71 -6.00 6.99
C LEU A 99 5.16 -7.10 6.07
N GLY A 100 3.85 -7.05 5.80
CA GLY A 100 3.26 -7.88 4.76
C GLY A 100 3.76 -7.46 3.38
N THR A 101 3.51 -8.30 2.37
CA THR A 101 3.77 -7.97 0.97
C THR A 101 2.47 -7.80 0.21
N ARG A 102 2.48 -6.99 -0.86
CA ARG A 102 1.39 -6.97 -1.83
C ARG A 102 1.52 -8.17 -2.75
N HIS A 103 0.38 -8.70 -3.17
CA HIS A 103 0.36 -9.77 -4.17
C HIS A 103 0.95 -9.28 -5.51
N PRO A 104 1.82 -10.04 -6.20
CA PRO A 104 2.49 -9.59 -7.42
C PRO A 104 1.53 -9.14 -8.53
N LEU A 105 0.37 -9.79 -8.68
CA LEU A 105 -0.66 -9.33 -9.62
C LEU A 105 -1.20 -7.93 -9.26
N THR A 106 -1.37 -7.64 -7.97
CA THR A 106 -1.81 -6.32 -7.52
C THR A 106 -0.76 -5.26 -7.81
N ILE A 107 0.52 -5.57 -7.60
CA ILE A 107 1.64 -4.65 -7.90
C ILE A 107 1.62 -4.31 -9.39
N VAL A 108 1.61 -5.32 -10.25
CA VAL A 108 1.64 -5.13 -11.72
C VAL A 108 0.37 -4.46 -12.23
N LYS A 109 -0.81 -4.86 -11.74
CA LYS A 109 -2.08 -4.22 -12.10
C LYS A 109 -2.06 -2.71 -11.78
N ASN A 110 -1.61 -2.34 -10.59
CA ASN A 110 -1.53 -0.94 -10.19
C ASN A 110 -0.53 -0.16 -11.06
N GLU A 111 0.61 -0.73 -11.39
CA GLU A 111 1.60 -0.12 -12.29
C GLU A 111 1.03 0.10 -13.70
N ILE A 112 0.32 -0.89 -14.25
CA ILE A 112 -0.39 -0.73 -15.53
C ILE A 112 -1.38 0.45 -15.45
N ILE A 113 -2.19 0.49 -14.40
CA ILE A 113 -3.17 1.56 -14.19
C ILE A 113 -2.48 2.93 -14.10
N GLU A 114 -1.43 3.06 -13.32
CA GLU A 114 -0.68 4.32 -13.15
C GLU A 114 -0.09 4.83 -14.48
N ILE A 115 0.46 3.93 -15.29
CA ILE A 115 0.98 4.28 -16.63
C ILE A 115 -0.12 4.89 -17.48
N PHE A 116 -1.27 4.25 -17.60
CA PHE A 116 -2.37 4.76 -18.44
C PHE A 116 -3.07 5.97 -17.83
N GLN A 117 -3.17 6.08 -16.50
CA GLN A 117 -3.71 7.29 -15.85
C GLN A 117 -2.89 8.53 -16.19
N ARG A 118 -1.55 8.42 -16.27
CA ARG A 118 -0.70 9.52 -16.74
C ARG A 118 -0.94 9.91 -18.20
N MET A 119 -1.53 9.00 -19.00
CA MET A 119 -1.96 9.28 -20.38
C MET A 119 -3.42 9.79 -20.46
N GLY A 120 -4.07 10.05 -19.31
CA GLY A 120 -5.42 10.60 -19.22
C GLY A 120 -6.55 9.56 -19.24
N PHE A 121 -6.25 8.29 -19.01
CA PHE A 121 -7.29 7.28 -18.82
C PHE A 121 -7.86 7.34 -17.39
N VAL A 122 -9.17 7.12 -17.27
CA VAL A 122 -9.88 7.01 -15.99
C VAL A 122 -10.37 5.59 -15.78
N LEU A 123 -10.50 5.17 -14.53
CA LEU A 123 -11.00 3.82 -14.22
C LEU A 123 -12.52 3.76 -14.43
N ALA A 124 -12.97 2.71 -15.09
CA ALA A 124 -14.35 2.28 -15.13
C ALA A 124 -14.46 0.87 -14.55
N ASP A 125 -15.48 0.62 -13.77
CA ASP A 125 -15.74 -0.66 -13.09
C ASP A 125 -17.08 -1.21 -13.54
N GLY A 126 -17.19 -2.53 -13.58
CA GLY A 126 -18.41 -3.21 -13.98
C GLY A 126 -18.57 -4.58 -13.30
N PRO A 127 -19.70 -5.24 -13.51
CA PRO A 127 -20.04 -6.48 -12.81
C PRO A 127 -19.22 -7.68 -13.32
N GLU A 128 -18.86 -8.59 -12.39
CA GLU A 128 -18.26 -9.89 -12.75
C GLU A 128 -19.32 -10.89 -13.25
N ILE A 129 -20.56 -10.77 -12.78
CA ILE A 129 -21.74 -11.49 -13.26
C ILE A 129 -22.50 -10.53 -14.13
N ASP A 130 -22.65 -10.86 -15.41
CA ASP A 130 -23.20 -9.96 -16.41
C ASP A 130 -24.11 -10.73 -17.38
N ASP A 131 -24.79 -10.00 -18.23
CA ASP A 131 -25.63 -10.61 -19.28
C ASP A 131 -24.85 -10.78 -20.61
N ASP A 132 -25.34 -11.69 -21.42
CA ASP A 132 -24.80 -11.94 -22.76
C ASP A 132 -24.88 -10.69 -23.66
N LYS A 133 -25.89 -9.84 -23.45
CA LYS A 133 -26.03 -8.60 -24.24
C LYS A 133 -24.79 -7.76 -24.18
N HIS A 134 -24.29 -7.47 -22.97
CA HIS A 134 -23.12 -6.60 -22.77
C HIS A 134 -21.79 -7.32 -23.01
N VAL A 135 -21.70 -8.62 -22.65
CA VAL A 135 -20.45 -9.37 -22.82
C VAL A 135 -20.20 -9.77 -24.27
N PHE A 136 -21.26 -10.03 -25.06
CA PHE A 136 -21.09 -10.55 -26.42
C PHE A 136 -21.86 -9.75 -27.48
N THR A 137 -23.17 -9.56 -27.32
CA THR A 137 -24.02 -9.06 -28.39
C THR A 137 -23.64 -7.61 -28.80
N MET A 138 -23.47 -6.72 -27.84
CA MET A 138 -23.06 -5.32 -28.10
C MET A 138 -21.61 -5.21 -28.58
N LEU A 139 -20.80 -6.25 -28.40
CA LEU A 139 -19.42 -6.33 -28.86
C LEU A 139 -19.31 -7.05 -30.22
N ASN A 140 -20.38 -7.06 -30.99
CA ASN A 140 -20.43 -7.61 -32.38
C ASN A 140 -20.09 -9.10 -32.49
N PHE A 141 -20.30 -9.90 -31.40
CA PHE A 141 -20.17 -11.34 -31.47
C PHE A 141 -21.40 -11.95 -32.17
N ALA A 142 -21.17 -12.79 -33.15
CA ALA A 142 -22.26 -13.56 -33.79
C ALA A 142 -22.95 -14.51 -32.80
N ALA A 143 -24.20 -14.83 -33.01
CA ALA A 143 -24.98 -15.69 -32.11
C ALA A 143 -24.39 -17.10 -31.97
N ASP A 144 -23.73 -17.61 -33.03
CA ASP A 144 -23.06 -18.90 -33.13
C ASP A 144 -21.54 -18.84 -32.90
N HIS A 145 -21.03 -17.71 -32.37
CA HIS A 145 -19.61 -17.55 -32.14
C HIS A 145 -19.11 -18.56 -31.06
N PRO A 146 -17.97 -19.25 -31.28
CA PRO A 146 -17.44 -20.27 -30.35
C PRO A 146 -17.24 -19.79 -28.92
N ALA A 147 -16.89 -18.53 -28.71
CA ALA A 147 -16.72 -17.96 -27.37
C ALA A 147 -18.01 -18.00 -26.51
N ARG A 148 -19.18 -18.13 -27.16
CA ARG A 148 -20.47 -18.32 -26.49
C ARG A 148 -20.77 -19.78 -26.12
N ASP A 149 -19.86 -20.72 -26.45
CA ASP A 149 -20.05 -22.12 -26.09
C ASP A 149 -19.84 -22.32 -24.56
N MET A 150 -20.62 -23.19 -23.98
CA MET A 150 -20.49 -23.62 -22.58
C MET A 150 -19.12 -24.26 -22.27
N GLN A 151 -18.38 -24.66 -23.30
CA GLN A 151 -17.00 -25.15 -23.13
C GLN A 151 -16.01 -24.03 -22.79
N ASP A 152 -16.29 -22.79 -23.18
CA ASP A 152 -15.41 -21.64 -22.99
C ASP A 152 -15.94 -20.62 -21.99
N THR A 153 -17.27 -20.58 -21.73
CA THR A 153 -17.93 -19.61 -20.86
C THR A 153 -18.70 -20.28 -19.72
N PHE A 154 -18.62 -19.72 -18.52
CA PHE A 154 -19.42 -20.14 -17.38
C PHE A 154 -20.76 -19.43 -17.36
N PHE A 155 -21.82 -20.12 -17.74
CA PHE A 155 -23.19 -19.63 -17.61
C PHE A 155 -23.73 -19.91 -16.20
N ILE A 156 -24.38 -18.91 -15.60
CA ILE A 156 -25.08 -19.02 -14.31
C ILE A 156 -26.53 -19.36 -14.57
N GLU A 157 -27.16 -18.69 -15.54
CA GLU A 157 -28.55 -18.92 -15.91
C GLU A 157 -28.73 -18.79 -17.41
N GLN A 158 -29.46 -19.72 -17.98
CA GLN A 158 -29.89 -19.68 -19.40
C GLN A 158 -31.43 -19.63 -19.39
N SER A 159 -31.97 -18.42 -19.27
CA SER A 159 -33.39 -18.21 -18.97
C SER A 159 -34.32 -18.37 -20.17
N ASP A 160 -33.81 -18.15 -21.40
CA ASP A 160 -34.63 -18.27 -22.62
C ASP A 160 -33.82 -18.93 -23.75
N PRO A 161 -34.19 -20.14 -24.18
CA PRO A 161 -33.49 -20.83 -25.28
C PRO A 161 -33.59 -20.12 -26.64
N ASN A 162 -34.53 -19.19 -26.78
CA ASN A 162 -34.76 -18.46 -28.03
C ASN A 162 -34.12 -17.04 -28.00
N ASP A 163 -33.64 -16.60 -26.85
CA ASP A 163 -33.06 -15.26 -26.70
C ASP A 163 -31.79 -15.34 -25.83
N VAL A 164 -30.66 -15.58 -26.49
CA VAL A 164 -29.35 -15.70 -25.83
C VAL A 164 -28.94 -14.43 -25.10
N THR A 165 -29.46 -13.25 -25.48
CA THR A 165 -29.11 -11.98 -24.85
C THR A 165 -29.52 -11.88 -23.39
N LYS A 166 -30.42 -12.76 -22.94
CA LYS A 166 -30.90 -12.87 -21.56
C LYS A 166 -30.10 -13.86 -20.69
N ASN A 167 -29.12 -14.55 -21.25
CA ASN A 167 -28.28 -15.44 -20.49
C ASN A 167 -27.43 -14.64 -19.50
N ILE A 168 -27.33 -15.17 -18.27
CA ILE A 168 -26.46 -14.61 -17.23
C ILE A 168 -25.20 -15.49 -17.12
N LEU A 169 -24.06 -14.85 -17.10
CA LEU A 169 -22.77 -15.54 -17.16
C LEU A 169 -21.69 -14.84 -16.31
N LEU A 170 -20.60 -15.52 -16.06
CA LEU A 170 -19.38 -14.92 -15.59
C LEU A 170 -18.64 -14.33 -16.77
N ARG A 171 -18.30 -13.04 -16.73
CA ARG A 171 -17.65 -12.34 -17.85
C ARG A 171 -16.34 -13.01 -18.25
N SER A 172 -16.18 -13.25 -19.55
CA SER A 172 -14.97 -13.85 -20.14
C SER A 172 -13.87 -12.85 -20.47
N HIS A 173 -14.19 -11.55 -20.42
CA HIS A 173 -13.32 -10.39 -20.62
C HIS A 173 -13.94 -9.15 -19.95
N THR A 174 -13.16 -8.09 -19.80
CA THR A 174 -13.65 -6.82 -19.21
C THR A 174 -14.24 -5.85 -20.23
N SER A 175 -14.39 -6.27 -21.49
CA SER A 175 -15.02 -5.43 -22.55
C SER A 175 -16.49 -5.14 -22.26
N GLY A 176 -17.20 -5.98 -21.47
CA GLY A 176 -18.57 -5.69 -21.01
C GLY A 176 -18.64 -4.38 -20.23
N ASP A 177 -17.63 -4.05 -19.42
CA ASP A 177 -17.54 -2.78 -18.69
C ASP A 177 -17.50 -1.59 -19.66
N GLN A 178 -16.86 -1.76 -20.83
CA GLN A 178 -16.82 -0.74 -21.89
C GLN A 178 -18.22 -0.52 -22.48
N SER A 179 -19.00 -1.59 -22.71
CA SER A 179 -20.37 -1.51 -23.21
C SER A 179 -21.27 -0.76 -22.22
N HIS A 180 -21.24 -1.12 -20.95
CA HIS A 180 -21.98 -0.42 -19.88
C HIS A 180 -21.59 1.06 -19.78
N PHE A 181 -20.32 1.38 -19.92
CA PHE A 181 -19.84 2.76 -19.87
C PHE A 181 -20.35 3.56 -21.08
N MET A 182 -20.24 3.00 -22.28
CA MET A 182 -20.70 3.64 -23.53
C MET A 182 -22.21 3.90 -23.57
N GLU A 183 -23.04 3.03 -22.97
CA GLU A 183 -24.49 3.28 -22.89
C GLU A 183 -24.85 4.53 -22.06
N THR A 184 -24.01 4.92 -21.12
CA THR A 184 -24.29 5.99 -20.16
C THR A 184 -23.48 7.26 -20.37
N HIS A 185 -22.40 7.20 -21.15
CA HIS A 185 -21.48 8.30 -21.36
C HIS A 185 -21.33 8.66 -22.84
N LYS A 186 -21.14 9.92 -23.10
CA LYS A 186 -20.91 10.43 -24.48
C LYS A 186 -19.42 10.72 -24.67
N PRO A 187 -18.88 10.45 -25.90
CA PRO A 187 -17.52 10.86 -26.22
C PRO A 187 -17.29 12.37 -26.07
N PRO A 188 -16.03 12.83 -25.82
CA PRO A 188 -14.83 12.00 -25.77
C PRO A 188 -14.59 11.39 -24.39
N PHE A 189 -14.06 10.16 -24.37
CA PHE A 189 -13.63 9.51 -23.11
C PHE A 189 -12.46 8.56 -23.33
N ARG A 190 -11.67 8.36 -22.27
CA ARG A 190 -10.60 7.36 -22.17
C ARG A 190 -10.78 6.58 -20.88
N ILE A 191 -11.04 5.29 -20.98
CA ILE A 191 -11.31 4.45 -19.82
C ILE A 191 -10.39 3.23 -19.76
N LEU A 192 -10.14 2.78 -18.54
CA LEU A 192 -9.54 1.48 -18.23
C LEU A 192 -10.53 0.66 -17.43
N CYS A 193 -10.69 -0.58 -17.81
CA CYS A 193 -11.54 -1.57 -17.19
C CYS A 193 -10.67 -2.70 -16.61
N PRO A 194 -10.12 -2.55 -15.40
CA PRO A 194 -9.37 -3.61 -14.74
C PRO A 194 -10.33 -4.56 -14.02
N GLY A 195 -10.21 -5.85 -14.24
CA GLY A 195 -11.10 -6.79 -13.56
C GLY A 195 -10.66 -8.24 -13.66
N ARG A 196 -11.32 -9.08 -12.85
CA ARG A 196 -11.23 -10.52 -12.95
C ARG A 196 -12.15 -11.01 -14.05
N VAL A 197 -11.70 -12.01 -14.78
CA VAL A 197 -12.44 -12.64 -15.87
C VAL A 197 -12.36 -14.16 -15.74
N TYR A 198 -13.29 -14.86 -16.39
CA TYR A 198 -13.51 -16.28 -16.18
C TYR A 198 -13.60 -17.00 -17.51
N ARG A 199 -12.89 -18.13 -17.64
CA ARG A 199 -12.95 -19.00 -18.81
C ARG A 199 -12.99 -20.46 -18.36
N ASN A 200 -13.83 -21.24 -18.98
CA ASN A 200 -13.97 -22.67 -18.63
C ASN A 200 -12.78 -23.48 -19.17
N GLU A 201 -11.60 -23.19 -18.69
CA GLU A 201 -10.34 -23.83 -19.07
C GLU A 201 -9.81 -24.75 -17.96
N ALA A 202 -9.17 -25.84 -18.35
CA ALA A 202 -8.48 -26.71 -17.41
C ALA A 202 -7.28 -26.02 -16.75
N ILE A 203 -7.20 -26.04 -15.43
CA ILE A 203 -6.13 -25.41 -14.67
C ILE A 203 -4.80 -26.10 -14.97
N SER A 204 -3.80 -25.32 -15.38
CA SER A 204 -2.45 -25.77 -15.70
C SER A 204 -1.41 -24.67 -15.38
N ALA A 205 -0.14 -24.95 -15.63
CA ALA A 205 0.91 -23.93 -15.52
C ALA A 205 0.72 -22.74 -16.48
N ARG A 206 -0.14 -22.87 -17.51
CA ARG A 206 -0.30 -21.88 -18.58
C ARG A 206 -1.73 -21.36 -18.76
N ALA A 207 -2.72 -21.98 -18.13
CA ALA A 207 -4.13 -21.62 -18.16
C ALA A 207 -4.75 -21.74 -16.79
N HIS A 208 -5.73 -20.90 -16.49
CA HIS A 208 -6.50 -20.93 -15.25
C HIS A 208 -7.96 -20.59 -15.55
N CYS A 209 -8.89 -21.10 -14.75
CA CYS A 209 -10.31 -20.84 -14.93
C CYS A 209 -10.72 -19.39 -14.59
N PHE A 210 -9.86 -18.62 -13.97
CA PHE A 210 -9.97 -17.18 -13.82
C PHE A 210 -8.59 -16.52 -13.96
N PHE A 211 -8.57 -15.29 -14.42
CA PHE A 211 -7.38 -14.45 -14.48
C PHE A 211 -7.79 -12.97 -14.46
N HIS A 212 -6.84 -12.05 -14.53
CA HIS A 212 -7.10 -10.62 -14.47
C HIS A 212 -6.74 -9.96 -15.79
N GLN A 213 -7.64 -9.10 -16.25
CA GLN A 213 -7.39 -8.26 -17.43
C GLN A 213 -7.36 -6.78 -17.04
N VAL A 214 -6.66 -6.01 -17.84
CA VAL A 214 -6.83 -4.56 -17.92
C VAL A 214 -7.11 -4.27 -19.39
N GLU A 215 -8.28 -3.74 -19.67
CA GLU A 215 -8.66 -3.28 -21.00
C GLU A 215 -8.78 -1.77 -21.04
N GLY A 216 -8.43 -1.17 -22.16
CA GLY A 216 -8.55 0.26 -22.38
C GLY A 216 -9.38 0.56 -23.61
N LEU A 217 -10.18 1.61 -23.52
CA LEU A 217 -10.99 2.15 -24.61
C LEU A 217 -10.81 3.66 -24.68
N TYR A 218 -10.53 4.16 -25.88
CA TYR A 218 -10.57 5.59 -26.18
C TYR A 218 -11.49 5.85 -27.37
N VAL A 219 -12.45 6.74 -27.18
CA VAL A 219 -13.37 7.17 -28.23
C VAL A 219 -13.37 8.70 -28.30
N ASP A 220 -13.11 9.21 -29.49
CA ASP A 220 -13.13 10.64 -29.82
C ASP A 220 -13.29 10.83 -31.34
N LYS A 221 -13.30 12.06 -31.82
CA LYS A 221 -13.27 12.35 -33.25
C LYS A 221 -11.90 12.08 -33.86
N ASN A 222 -11.89 11.43 -35.04
CA ASN A 222 -10.67 11.16 -35.82
C ASN A 222 -9.59 10.34 -35.11
N VAL A 223 -9.96 9.45 -34.17
CA VAL A 223 -9.03 8.52 -33.55
C VAL A 223 -8.52 7.52 -34.58
N SER A 224 -7.21 7.29 -34.60
CA SER A 224 -6.52 6.49 -35.60
C SER A 224 -5.73 5.32 -35.02
N PHE A 225 -5.38 4.36 -35.87
CA PHE A 225 -4.48 3.26 -35.54
C PHE A 225 -3.06 3.76 -35.11
N THR A 226 -2.66 4.94 -35.60
CA THR A 226 -1.41 5.57 -35.23
C THR A 226 -1.44 6.02 -33.76
N ASP A 227 -2.57 6.55 -33.30
CA ASP A 227 -2.76 6.95 -31.89
C ASP A 227 -2.69 5.73 -30.99
N LEU A 228 -3.35 4.64 -31.34
CA LEU A 228 -3.25 3.36 -30.66
C LEU A 228 -1.80 2.88 -30.57
N LYS A 229 -1.08 2.86 -31.69
CA LYS A 229 0.32 2.42 -31.73
C LYS A 229 1.21 3.27 -30.82
N GLN A 230 1.00 4.59 -30.79
CA GLN A 230 1.78 5.51 -29.96
C GLN A 230 1.54 5.26 -28.47
N VAL A 231 0.29 5.09 -28.05
CA VAL A 231 -0.07 4.80 -26.65
C VAL A 231 0.52 3.47 -26.21
N LEU A 232 0.42 2.43 -27.03
CA LEU A 232 0.94 1.11 -26.73
C LEU A 232 2.49 1.08 -26.69
N LEU A 233 3.15 1.84 -27.55
CA LEU A 233 4.61 2.00 -27.51
C LEU A 233 5.06 2.68 -26.22
N THR A 234 4.36 3.73 -25.78
CA THR A 234 4.63 4.43 -24.55
C THR A 234 4.45 3.49 -23.35
N PHE A 235 3.34 2.76 -23.31
CA PHE A 235 3.09 1.74 -22.28
C PHE A 235 4.23 0.70 -22.22
N ALA A 236 4.59 0.13 -23.39
CA ALA A 236 5.64 -0.90 -23.44
C ALA A 236 6.98 -0.40 -22.92
N ARG A 237 7.35 0.84 -23.23
CA ARG A 237 8.61 1.44 -22.76
C ARG A 237 8.61 1.77 -21.28
N GLU A 238 7.50 2.27 -20.75
CA GLU A 238 7.38 2.53 -19.32
C GLU A 238 7.37 1.25 -18.49
N MET A 239 6.68 0.20 -18.97
CA MET A 239 6.55 -1.06 -18.26
C MET A 239 7.80 -1.95 -18.30
N PHE A 240 8.51 -1.98 -19.43
CA PHE A 240 9.60 -2.93 -19.70
C PHE A 240 10.94 -2.26 -20.00
N GLY A 241 10.99 -0.94 -20.03
CA GLY A 241 12.21 -0.15 -20.26
C GLY A 241 12.27 0.54 -21.61
N PRO A 242 13.08 1.61 -21.73
CA PRO A 242 13.08 2.55 -22.88
C PRO A 242 13.48 1.91 -24.22
N ASP A 243 14.26 0.82 -24.18
CA ASP A 243 14.74 0.12 -25.38
C ASP A 243 13.73 -0.89 -25.93
N THR A 244 12.57 -1.05 -25.27
CA THR A 244 11.53 -1.99 -25.68
C THR A 244 10.99 -1.62 -27.04
N LYS A 245 11.00 -2.60 -27.94
CA LYS A 245 10.41 -2.51 -29.28
C LYS A 245 9.06 -3.22 -29.32
N ILE A 246 8.13 -2.68 -30.08
CA ILE A 246 6.84 -3.33 -30.32
C ILE A 246 6.73 -3.81 -31.76
N ARG A 247 5.94 -4.85 -31.96
CA ARG A 247 5.53 -5.38 -33.26
C ARG A 247 4.03 -5.65 -33.20
N LEU A 248 3.29 -5.10 -34.16
CA LEU A 248 1.88 -5.36 -34.33
C LEU A 248 1.71 -6.40 -35.44
N ARG A 249 1.03 -7.48 -35.13
CA ARG A 249 0.67 -8.54 -36.10
C ARG A 249 -0.83 -8.48 -36.37
N PRO A 250 -1.28 -8.53 -37.63
CA PRO A 250 -2.70 -8.62 -37.94
C PRO A 250 -3.35 -9.78 -37.18
N SER A 251 -4.53 -9.54 -36.63
CA SER A 251 -5.37 -10.52 -35.94
C SER A 251 -6.83 -10.25 -36.20
N TYR A 252 -7.72 -11.00 -35.61
CA TYR A 252 -9.17 -10.80 -35.73
C TYR A 252 -9.80 -10.84 -34.34
N PHE A 253 -10.60 -9.80 -34.08
CA PHE A 253 -11.52 -9.77 -32.94
C PHE A 253 -12.86 -9.21 -33.39
N PRO A 254 -14.02 -9.77 -32.96
CA PRO A 254 -15.34 -9.33 -33.42
C PRO A 254 -15.63 -7.85 -33.19
N PHE A 255 -15.03 -7.25 -32.16
CA PHE A 255 -15.28 -5.88 -31.72
C PHE A 255 -14.28 -4.84 -32.26
N THR A 256 -13.29 -5.24 -33.06
CA THR A 256 -12.31 -4.31 -33.66
C THR A 256 -12.00 -4.64 -35.11
N GLU A 257 -11.85 -3.59 -35.97
CA GLU A 257 -11.40 -3.69 -37.36
C GLU A 257 -10.70 -2.38 -37.78
N PRO A 258 -9.39 -2.39 -38.12
CA PRO A 258 -8.46 -3.53 -38.09
C PRO A 258 -8.07 -3.94 -36.66
N SER A 259 -7.81 -5.24 -36.52
CA SER A 259 -7.36 -5.83 -35.28
C SER A 259 -5.89 -6.24 -35.37
N ALA A 260 -5.20 -6.21 -34.24
CA ALA A 260 -3.81 -6.65 -34.12
C ALA A 260 -3.50 -7.27 -32.77
N GLU A 261 -2.54 -8.16 -32.74
CA GLU A 261 -1.84 -8.59 -31.53
C GLU A 261 -0.53 -7.84 -31.40
N MET A 262 -0.20 -7.38 -30.21
CA MET A 262 1.04 -6.69 -29.95
C MET A 262 2.04 -7.59 -29.23
N ASP A 263 3.21 -7.75 -29.88
CA ASP A 263 4.39 -8.35 -29.30
C ASP A 263 5.38 -7.28 -28.84
N ILE A 264 6.10 -7.56 -27.78
CA ILE A 264 7.29 -6.81 -27.36
C ILE A 264 8.56 -7.62 -27.64
N SER A 265 9.69 -6.91 -27.83
CA SER A 265 11.00 -7.57 -27.82
C SER A 265 11.20 -8.26 -26.46
N CYS A 266 11.61 -9.52 -26.47
CA CYS A 266 11.78 -10.28 -25.23
C CYS A 266 12.87 -9.66 -24.36
N HIS A 267 12.48 -9.07 -23.25
CA HIS A 267 13.42 -8.37 -22.39
C HIS A 267 14.30 -9.33 -21.55
N ILE A 268 13.93 -10.61 -21.48
CA ILE A 268 14.71 -11.63 -20.78
C ILE A 268 16.00 -11.94 -21.55
N CYS A 269 15.96 -11.96 -22.90
CA CYS A 269 17.08 -12.25 -23.76
C CYS A 269 17.48 -11.09 -24.69
N GLY A 270 16.94 -9.87 -24.46
CA GLY A 270 17.25 -8.74 -25.32
C GLY A 270 16.79 -8.87 -26.79
N GLY A 271 15.90 -9.83 -27.09
CA GLY A 271 15.42 -10.12 -28.45
C GLY A 271 16.24 -11.20 -29.19
N GLU A 272 17.28 -11.77 -28.59
CA GLU A 272 18.12 -12.80 -29.22
C GLU A 272 17.45 -14.16 -29.38
N GLY A 273 16.44 -14.45 -28.55
CA GLY A 273 15.74 -15.71 -28.50
C GLY A 273 16.15 -16.58 -27.30
N CYS A 274 15.17 -17.03 -26.53
CA CYS A 274 15.35 -17.92 -25.36
C CYS A 274 14.16 -18.86 -25.20
N GLY A 275 14.24 -19.80 -24.27
CA GLY A 275 13.15 -20.75 -24.00
C GLY A 275 11.82 -20.10 -23.64
N PHE A 276 11.84 -18.93 -23.01
CA PHE A 276 10.63 -18.18 -22.66
C PHE A 276 9.91 -17.64 -23.90
N CYS A 277 10.62 -16.97 -24.81
CA CYS A 277 10.07 -16.46 -26.07
C CYS A 277 10.02 -17.52 -27.19
N LYS A 278 10.26 -18.81 -26.86
CA LYS A 278 10.33 -19.93 -27.82
C LYS A 278 11.30 -19.64 -28.96
N HIS A 279 12.44 -19.02 -28.64
CA HIS A 279 13.51 -18.63 -29.56
C HIS A 279 13.12 -17.63 -30.67
N THR A 280 11.96 -16.98 -30.54
CA THR A 280 11.49 -15.98 -31.53
C THR A 280 12.06 -14.59 -31.29
N GLY A 281 12.54 -14.29 -30.08
CA GLY A 281 12.92 -12.94 -29.64
C GLY A 281 11.74 -12.01 -29.33
N TRP A 282 10.50 -12.49 -29.48
CA TRP A 282 9.26 -11.71 -29.30
C TRP A 282 8.29 -12.40 -28.36
N VAL A 283 7.54 -11.61 -27.60
CA VAL A 283 6.50 -12.11 -26.70
C VAL A 283 5.23 -11.30 -26.87
N GLU A 284 4.16 -11.98 -27.21
CA GLU A 284 2.83 -11.39 -27.24
C GLU A 284 2.37 -10.99 -25.83
N ILE A 285 1.83 -9.78 -25.71
CA ILE A 285 1.37 -9.25 -24.41
C ILE A 285 -0.09 -8.79 -24.42
N LEU A 286 -0.67 -8.39 -25.57
CA LEU A 286 -2.03 -7.88 -25.65
C LEU A 286 -2.63 -7.99 -27.07
N GLY A 287 -3.97 -7.98 -27.11
CA GLY A 287 -4.73 -7.73 -28.31
C GLY A 287 -5.19 -6.25 -28.37
N CYS A 288 -5.37 -5.72 -29.59
CA CYS A 288 -5.79 -4.33 -29.79
C CYS A 288 -6.42 -4.12 -31.17
N GLY A 289 -7.08 -2.98 -31.38
CA GLY A 289 -7.61 -2.62 -32.67
C GLY A 289 -8.40 -1.30 -32.66
N ILE A 290 -8.87 -0.91 -33.82
CA ILE A 290 -9.86 0.18 -33.96
C ILE A 290 -11.24 -0.42 -33.68
N VAL A 291 -12.01 0.25 -32.85
CA VAL A 291 -13.36 -0.19 -32.48
C VAL A 291 -14.24 -0.31 -33.71
N ASP A 292 -14.89 -1.46 -33.87
CA ASP A 292 -15.82 -1.70 -34.97
C ASP A 292 -16.98 -0.70 -34.89
N PRO A 293 -17.38 -0.06 -36.00
CA PRO A 293 -18.53 0.84 -36.04
C PRO A 293 -19.82 0.25 -35.44
N ASN A 294 -20.07 -1.04 -35.67
CA ASN A 294 -21.25 -1.72 -35.12
C ASN A 294 -21.27 -1.70 -33.59
N VAL A 295 -20.10 -1.77 -32.91
CA VAL A 295 -19.99 -1.68 -31.47
C VAL A 295 -20.38 -0.28 -30.98
N LEU A 296 -19.90 0.77 -31.65
CA LEU A 296 -20.25 2.16 -31.29
C LEU A 296 -21.77 2.38 -31.46
N GLU A 297 -22.33 1.92 -32.58
CA GLU A 297 -23.77 2.06 -32.88
C GLU A 297 -24.64 1.26 -31.90
N ALA A 298 -24.23 0.04 -31.55
CA ALA A 298 -24.92 -0.78 -30.54
C ALA A 298 -24.98 -0.09 -29.17
N CYS A 299 -23.98 0.74 -28.86
CA CYS A 299 -23.92 1.55 -27.65
C CYS A 299 -24.52 2.97 -27.81
N GLY A 300 -25.13 3.29 -28.95
CA GLY A 300 -25.77 4.58 -29.20
C GLY A 300 -24.80 5.74 -29.48
N ILE A 301 -23.60 5.44 -29.98
CA ILE A 301 -22.59 6.41 -30.40
C ILE A 301 -22.56 6.44 -31.93
N ASP A 302 -22.64 7.66 -32.52
CA ASP A 302 -22.61 7.84 -33.97
C ASP A 302 -21.21 7.53 -34.53
N SER A 303 -21.10 6.41 -35.27
CA SER A 303 -19.85 5.94 -35.87
C SER A 303 -19.37 6.80 -37.06
N ASN A 304 -20.23 7.69 -37.61
CA ASN A 304 -19.82 8.65 -38.62
C ASN A 304 -19.10 9.88 -38.01
N GLU A 305 -19.34 10.17 -36.75
CA GLU A 305 -18.74 11.30 -36.03
C GLU A 305 -17.53 10.87 -35.14
N TYR A 306 -17.63 9.69 -34.56
CA TYR A 306 -16.65 9.19 -33.58
C TYR A 306 -15.99 7.91 -34.07
N THR A 307 -14.71 7.79 -33.73
CA THR A 307 -13.91 6.60 -33.90
C THR A 307 -13.23 6.27 -32.57
N GLY A 308 -12.74 5.04 -32.41
CA GLY A 308 -12.06 4.67 -31.16
C GLY A 308 -11.07 3.57 -31.38
N TYR A 309 -10.22 3.37 -30.40
CA TYR A 309 -9.40 2.17 -30.29
C TYR A 309 -9.59 1.48 -28.95
N ALA A 310 -9.41 0.17 -28.96
CA ALA A 310 -9.40 -0.65 -27.76
C ALA A 310 -8.16 -1.54 -27.71
N PHE A 311 -7.77 -1.91 -26.49
CA PHE A 311 -6.71 -2.88 -26.23
C PHE A 311 -7.02 -3.66 -24.94
N GLY A 312 -6.51 -4.91 -24.83
CA GLY A 312 -6.72 -5.74 -23.65
C GLY A 312 -5.53 -6.62 -23.37
N MET A 313 -5.08 -6.64 -22.10
CA MET A 313 -3.92 -7.41 -21.64
C MET A 313 -4.24 -8.24 -20.40
N GLY A 314 -3.67 -9.45 -20.33
CA GLY A 314 -3.70 -10.28 -19.14
C GLY A 314 -2.63 -9.84 -18.14
N VAL A 315 -3.04 -9.53 -16.91
CA VAL A 315 -2.11 -9.08 -15.84
C VAL A 315 -1.11 -10.17 -15.49
N GLU A 316 -1.55 -11.42 -15.46
CA GLU A 316 -0.68 -12.60 -15.23
C GLU A 316 0.43 -12.69 -16.27
N ARG A 317 0.10 -12.43 -17.54
CA ARG A 317 1.07 -12.48 -18.64
C ARG A 317 2.16 -11.42 -18.47
N ILE A 318 1.79 -10.21 -18.11
CA ILE A 318 2.72 -9.11 -17.81
C ILE A 318 3.55 -9.44 -16.58
N THR A 319 2.92 -9.97 -15.53
CA THR A 319 3.58 -10.36 -14.27
C THR A 319 4.60 -11.48 -14.50
N ASN A 320 4.25 -12.49 -15.30
CA ASN A 320 5.14 -13.57 -15.68
C ASN A 320 6.41 -13.05 -16.40
N LEU A 321 6.22 -12.09 -17.30
CA LEU A 321 7.34 -11.46 -17.98
C LEU A 321 8.22 -10.67 -17.03
N LYS A 322 7.63 -9.84 -16.18
CA LYS A 322 8.34 -8.94 -15.28
C LYS A 322 9.14 -9.70 -14.21
N TYR A 323 8.52 -10.68 -13.58
CA TYR A 323 9.09 -11.42 -12.45
C TYR A 323 9.58 -12.84 -12.83
N ARG A 324 9.53 -13.23 -14.10
CA ARG A 324 9.95 -14.54 -14.60
C ARG A 324 9.24 -15.72 -13.92
N VAL A 325 7.98 -15.53 -13.57
CA VAL A 325 7.13 -16.61 -13.05
C VAL A 325 6.73 -17.51 -14.20
N SER A 326 6.91 -18.82 -14.05
CA SER A 326 6.68 -19.81 -15.12
C SER A 326 5.41 -20.64 -14.95
N ASP A 327 4.74 -20.50 -13.81
CA ASP A 327 3.54 -21.27 -13.46
C ASP A 327 2.44 -20.36 -12.91
N LEU A 328 1.33 -20.25 -13.63
CA LEU A 328 0.20 -19.40 -13.27
C LEU A 328 -0.48 -19.80 -11.95
N ARG A 329 -0.40 -21.08 -11.56
CA ARG A 329 -1.02 -21.60 -10.34
C ARG A 329 -0.47 -20.93 -9.08
N LEU A 330 0.80 -20.51 -9.09
CA LEU A 330 1.45 -19.82 -7.99
C LEU A 330 0.72 -18.54 -7.58
N PHE A 331 0.02 -17.90 -8.51
CA PHE A 331 -0.77 -16.69 -8.19
C PHE A 331 -2.07 -16.99 -7.44
N SER A 332 -2.54 -18.23 -7.44
CA SER A 332 -3.82 -18.60 -6.82
C SER A 332 -3.69 -19.56 -5.63
N GLU A 333 -2.54 -20.24 -5.47
CA GLU A 333 -2.31 -21.23 -4.43
C GLU A 333 -2.03 -20.63 -3.04
N ASN A 334 -1.83 -19.31 -2.94
CA ASN A 334 -1.53 -18.61 -1.69
C ASN A 334 -0.29 -19.18 -0.94
N ASP A 335 0.71 -19.66 -1.65
CA ASP A 335 1.96 -20.16 -1.06
C ASP A 335 2.75 -18.99 -0.46
N THR A 336 2.88 -18.97 0.87
CA THR A 336 3.60 -17.92 1.59
C THR A 336 5.08 -17.84 1.26
N ARG A 337 5.70 -18.91 0.74
CA ARG A 337 7.11 -18.90 0.29
C ARG A 337 7.23 -18.07 -0.98
N PHE A 338 6.31 -18.28 -1.92
CA PHE A 338 6.23 -17.50 -3.15
C PHE A 338 5.93 -16.02 -2.86
N LEU A 339 4.94 -15.75 -2.01
CA LEU A 339 4.56 -14.37 -1.68
C LEU A 339 5.71 -13.58 -1.00
N LYS A 340 6.52 -14.23 -0.17
CA LYS A 340 7.67 -13.59 0.49
C LYS A 340 8.75 -13.10 -0.47
N GLU A 341 8.85 -13.67 -1.66
CA GLU A 341 9.80 -13.22 -2.69
C GLU A 341 9.51 -11.77 -3.15
N PHE A 342 8.31 -11.26 -2.87
CA PHE A 342 7.86 -9.90 -3.24
C PHE A 342 7.89 -8.89 -2.07
N GLU A 343 8.49 -9.22 -0.93
CA GLU A 343 8.55 -8.31 0.24
C GLU A 343 9.24 -6.97 -0.06
N SER A 344 10.13 -6.93 -1.04
CA SER A 344 10.85 -5.74 -1.49
C SER A 344 10.28 -5.11 -2.79
N ALA A 345 9.21 -5.69 -3.37
CA ALA A 345 8.57 -5.16 -4.56
C ALA A 345 7.46 -4.16 -4.16
N TYR A 346 7.58 -2.92 -4.63
CA TYR A 346 6.67 -1.81 -4.34
C TYR A 346 5.89 -1.41 -5.57
#